data_2491a02f7a77bef58c049ddf7d2193bd
#
_entry.id   2491a02f7a77bef58c049ddf7d2193bd
#
_cell.length_a   1.000
_cell.length_b   1.000
_cell.length_c   1.000
_cell.angle_alpha   90.00
_cell.angle_beta   90.00
_cell.angle_gamma   90.00
#
_symmetry.space_group_name_H-M   'P 1'
#
loop_
_entity.id
_entity.type
_entity.pdbx_description
1 polymer ?
#
loop_
_entity_poly.entity_id
_entity_poly.type
_entity_poly.pdbx_seq_one_letter_code
_entity_poly.pdbx_strand_id
1 'polypeptide(L)'
;MDPFILDLLINKREQREWKEIESTMRPVPAKYFNGEPVYEFFQNLDDSLEINLQPIALSVNPVNSFVPYHFHNYVEMILPLKGDLSIMIENEQLDLHEGDIFIVGPNTVHKNLESSSDDVALNIALKSTAFTLNDLDFLHRNGSNSYLSELLFFTPTEKERNGIYTVFRTEEGDGLINTISNIIYEYYKKGDKQSNDIIRYELLILFAKLLRISSRSNAVESSKKTESNLLSFMLYIEKNYASITLEEMGEYFGFNPNYLSTYLKRQTGKSFIKLIHIQRINVAAEYLRHTNASIEQISLKVGYENPSYFYKIFRKFLGISPSEYRKQIGKNME
;
A
#
# COMPACT_ATOMS: atom_id res chain seq x y z
N MET A 1 24.97 0.29 -7.15
CA MET A 1 24.12 1.46 -7.48
C MET A 1 24.91 2.46 -8.33
N ASP A 2 24.25 3.17 -9.25
CA ASP A 2 24.84 4.27 -10.03
C ASP A 2 25.29 5.38 -9.06
N PRO A 3 26.56 5.86 -9.14
CA PRO A 3 27.07 6.94 -8.29
C PRO A 3 26.20 8.21 -8.33
N PHE A 4 25.64 8.57 -9.49
CA PHE A 4 24.75 9.71 -9.62
C PHE A 4 23.47 9.56 -8.79
N ILE A 5 22.88 8.36 -8.73
CA ILE A 5 21.68 8.09 -7.93
C ILE A 5 22.02 8.12 -6.43
N LEU A 6 23.17 7.58 -6.02
CA LEU A 6 23.63 7.67 -4.63
C LEU A 6 23.84 9.13 -4.19
N ASP A 7 24.53 9.93 -5.00
CA ASP A 7 24.73 11.36 -4.74
C ASP A 7 23.41 12.12 -4.64
N LEU A 8 22.44 11.78 -5.51
CA LEU A 8 21.10 12.36 -5.46
C LEU A 8 20.40 12.08 -4.13
N LEU A 9 20.47 10.84 -3.64
CA LEU A 9 19.87 10.44 -2.37
C LEU A 9 20.60 11.10 -1.17
N ILE A 10 21.91 11.12 -1.18
CA ILE A 10 22.71 11.78 -0.13
C ILE A 10 22.32 13.26 0.00
N ASN A 11 22.13 13.96 -1.13
CA ASN A 11 21.69 15.35 -1.14
C ASN A 11 20.21 15.57 -0.71
N LYS A 12 19.43 14.50 -0.62
CA LYS A 12 18.01 14.52 -0.18
C LYS A 12 17.82 14.01 1.24
N ARG A 13 18.88 13.61 1.92
CA ARG A 13 18.81 13.19 3.32
C ARG A 13 18.32 14.31 4.20
N GLU A 14 17.41 14.00 5.09
CA GLU A 14 17.06 14.87 6.19
C GLU A 14 18.23 14.87 7.20
N GLN A 15 18.64 16.07 7.63
CA GLN A 15 19.73 16.22 8.61
C GLN A 15 19.22 16.23 10.05
N ARG A 16 17.89 16.06 10.27
CA ARG A 16 17.30 16.11 11.59
C ARG A 16 17.48 14.81 12.34
N GLU A 17 18.19 14.87 13.46
CA GLU A 17 18.24 13.77 14.40
C GLU A 17 16.92 13.62 15.17
N TRP A 18 16.54 12.39 15.54
CA TRP A 18 15.34 12.15 16.35
C TRP A 18 15.32 12.99 17.65
N LYS A 19 16.46 13.15 18.32
CA LYS A 19 16.58 13.99 19.53
C LYS A 19 16.16 15.45 19.30
N GLU A 20 16.43 16.00 18.11
CA GLU A 20 16.00 17.34 17.74
C GLU A 20 14.48 17.38 17.52
N ILE A 21 13.94 16.40 16.81
CA ILE A 21 12.48 16.25 16.61
C ILE A 21 11.77 16.12 17.96
N GLU A 22 12.25 15.26 18.84
CA GLU A 22 11.70 15.05 20.17
C GLU A 22 11.69 16.36 21.00
N SER A 23 12.76 17.13 20.95
CA SER A 23 12.88 18.38 21.69
C SER A 23 11.98 19.50 21.15
N THR A 24 11.83 19.58 19.82
CA THR A 24 11.10 20.67 19.15
C THR A 24 9.62 20.37 19.00
N MET A 25 9.26 19.18 18.52
CA MET A 25 7.88 18.79 18.21
C MET A 25 7.16 18.12 19.39
N ARG A 26 7.90 17.63 20.37
CA ARG A 26 7.35 16.94 21.58
C ARG A 26 6.30 15.89 21.19
N PRO A 27 6.63 14.88 20.38
CA PRO A 27 5.68 13.89 19.91
C PRO A 27 5.08 13.13 21.10
N VAL A 28 3.79 12.82 21.03
CA VAL A 28 3.09 12.08 22.07
C VAL A 28 3.13 10.59 21.74
N PRO A 29 3.65 9.72 22.64
CA PRO A 29 3.63 8.28 22.41
C PRO A 29 2.20 7.75 22.29
N ALA A 30 1.94 6.93 21.29
CA ALA A 30 0.66 6.23 21.13
C ALA A 30 0.52 5.06 22.12
N LYS A 31 1.64 4.42 22.47
CA LYS A 31 1.72 3.31 23.44
C LYS A 31 3.16 3.13 23.90
N TYR A 32 3.38 2.15 24.79
CA TYR A 32 4.71 1.75 25.25
C TYR A 32 4.98 0.29 24.91
N PHE A 33 6.22 -0.03 24.57
CA PHE A 33 6.70 -1.38 24.33
C PHE A 33 8.03 -1.58 25.09
N ASN A 34 8.07 -2.57 26.01
CA ASN A 34 9.23 -2.81 26.90
C ASN A 34 9.73 -1.57 27.67
N GLY A 35 8.84 -0.63 27.99
CA GLY A 35 9.17 0.62 28.67
C GLY A 35 9.66 1.74 27.75
N GLU A 36 9.90 1.48 26.47
CA GLU A 36 10.21 2.49 25.47
C GLU A 36 8.94 3.07 24.83
N PRO A 37 8.89 4.38 24.52
CA PRO A 37 7.75 4.99 23.86
C PRO A 37 7.64 4.50 22.41
N VAL A 38 6.40 4.28 21.96
CA VAL A 38 6.07 3.90 20.58
C VAL A 38 5.21 5.00 19.98
N TYR A 39 5.63 5.51 18.82
CA TYR A 39 4.97 6.61 18.14
C TYR A 39 4.16 6.10 16.94
N GLU A 40 3.06 6.79 16.64
CA GLU A 40 2.34 6.57 15.38
C GLU A 40 2.88 7.55 14.33
N PHE A 41 3.47 7.02 13.27
CA PHE A 41 3.99 7.83 12.17
C PHE A 41 2.95 7.95 11.08
N PHE A 42 2.72 9.20 10.67
CA PHE A 42 1.91 9.54 9.51
C PHE A 42 2.84 9.73 8.32
N GLN A 43 2.39 9.35 7.13
CA GLN A 43 3.16 9.56 5.91
C GLN A 43 3.41 11.06 5.72
N ASN A 44 4.65 11.47 5.96
CA ASN A 44 5.22 12.82 5.81
C ASN A 44 4.38 13.98 6.39
N LEU A 45 4.73 14.37 7.59
CA LEU A 45 4.61 15.76 8.02
C LEU A 45 5.85 16.49 7.48
N ASP A 46 5.68 17.38 6.53
CA ASP A 46 6.72 18.34 6.19
C ASP A 46 6.83 19.45 7.26
N ASP A 47 7.79 20.35 7.10
CA ASP A 47 8.00 21.46 8.04
C ASP A 47 6.77 22.39 8.17
N SER A 48 5.82 22.33 7.25
CA SER A 48 4.56 23.09 7.27
C SER A 48 3.45 22.38 8.05
N LEU A 49 3.70 21.18 8.60
CA LEU A 49 2.70 20.28 9.21
C LEU A 49 1.59 19.86 8.21
N GLU A 50 1.84 19.94 6.92
CA GLU A 50 0.92 19.44 5.91
C GLU A 50 1.03 17.93 5.76
N ILE A 51 -0.11 17.24 5.78
CA ILE A 51 -0.16 15.78 5.57
C ILE A 51 0.08 15.49 4.10
N ASN A 52 1.15 14.78 3.78
CA ASN A 52 1.36 14.29 2.42
C ASN A 52 0.29 13.27 2.03
N LEU A 53 -0.60 13.66 1.13
CA LEU A 53 -1.68 12.81 0.63
C LEU A 53 -1.25 11.90 -0.54
N GLN A 54 -0.01 11.99 -0.98
CA GLN A 54 0.51 11.16 -2.07
C GLN A 54 0.39 9.66 -1.73
N PRO A 55 -0.01 8.83 -2.70
CA PRO A 55 -0.13 7.39 -2.48
C PRO A 55 1.23 6.69 -2.34
N ILE A 56 2.30 7.30 -2.86
CA ILE A 56 3.67 6.81 -2.84
C ILE A 56 4.57 7.96 -2.38
N ALA A 57 5.40 7.71 -1.37
CA ALA A 57 6.41 8.68 -0.91
C ALA A 57 7.76 8.00 -0.73
N LEU A 58 8.83 8.70 -1.11
CA LEU A 58 10.21 8.27 -0.93
C LEU A 58 10.91 9.18 0.07
N SER A 59 11.70 8.57 0.95
CA SER A 59 12.61 9.27 1.87
C SER A 59 13.92 8.52 2.01
N VAL A 60 14.94 9.17 2.54
CA VAL A 60 16.27 8.59 2.78
C VAL A 60 16.50 8.55 4.28
N ASN A 61 17.14 7.48 4.79
CA ASN A 61 17.47 7.37 6.21
C ASN A 61 18.25 8.57 6.72
N PRO A 62 18.01 9.04 7.96
CA PRO A 62 18.79 10.12 8.57
C PRO A 62 20.25 9.69 8.81
N VAL A 63 21.13 10.66 8.96
CA VAL A 63 22.57 10.45 9.19
C VAL A 63 22.85 10.37 10.69
N ASN A 64 23.66 9.40 11.13
CA ASN A 64 24.07 9.23 12.54
C ASN A 64 22.89 9.34 13.52
N SER A 65 21.74 8.80 13.14
CA SER A 65 20.52 8.86 13.89
C SER A 65 19.80 7.53 13.86
N PHE A 66 18.86 7.38 14.76
CA PHE A 66 17.96 6.23 14.83
C PHE A 66 16.52 6.69 14.61
N VAL A 67 15.63 5.77 14.24
CA VAL A 67 14.18 5.99 14.26
C VAL A 67 13.62 5.21 15.43
N PRO A 68 12.92 5.86 16.40
CA PRO A 68 12.41 5.19 17.61
C PRO A 68 11.39 4.12 17.27
N TYR A 69 10.93 3.37 18.27
CA TYR A 69 9.80 2.47 18.06
C TYR A 69 8.60 3.25 17.54
N HIS A 70 8.11 2.82 16.39
CA HIS A 70 6.95 3.41 15.74
C HIS A 70 6.14 2.35 15.01
N PHE A 71 4.96 2.74 14.57
CA PHE A 71 4.13 2.02 13.64
C PHE A 71 3.41 3.03 12.73
N HIS A 72 2.90 2.57 11.62
CA HIS A 72 2.21 3.41 10.63
C HIS A 72 1.04 2.63 10.00
N ASN A 73 0.16 3.32 9.26
CA ASN A 73 -1.02 2.75 8.60
C ASN A 73 -0.82 2.48 7.09
N TYR A 74 0.41 2.50 6.63
CA TYR A 74 0.81 2.22 5.25
C TYR A 74 1.82 1.06 5.22
N VAL A 75 2.16 0.58 4.03
CA VAL A 75 3.26 -0.37 3.83
C VAL A 75 4.54 0.42 3.63
N GLU A 76 5.61 0.05 4.32
CA GLU A 76 6.93 0.62 4.13
C GLU A 76 7.88 -0.42 3.56
N MET A 77 8.68 0.01 2.57
CA MET A 77 9.79 -0.75 2.05
C MET A 77 11.08 -0.04 2.42
N ILE A 78 12.04 -0.76 3.03
CA ILE A 78 13.36 -0.25 3.40
C ILE A 78 14.41 -1.00 2.59
N LEU A 79 15.25 -0.25 1.87
CA LEU A 79 16.22 -0.75 0.93
C LEU A 79 17.60 -0.18 1.25
N PRO A 80 18.49 -0.91 1.94
CA PRO A 80 19.90 -0.53 2.04
C PRO A 80 20.55 -0.53 0.65
N LEU A 81 20.96 0.65 0.17
CA LEU A 81 21.56 0.85 -1.15
C LEU A 81 23.08 0.99 -1.10
N LYS A 82 23.59 1.28 0.09
CA LYS A 82 25.00 1.27 0.44
C LYS A 82 25.14 1.05 1.95
N GLY A 83 25.98 0.09 2.34
CA GLY A 83 26.15 -0.31 3.75
C GLY A 83 24.98 -1.16 4.27
N ASP A 84 25.00 -1.43 5.57
CA ASP A 84 24.08 -2.31 6.26
C ASP A 84 23.13 -1.51 7.19
N LEU A 85 21.96 -2.05 7.49
CA LEU A 85 20.99 -1.44 8.38
C LEU A 85 20.44 -2.48 9.34
N SER A 86 20.35 -2.15 10.63
CA SER A 86 19.73 -3.01 11.63
C SER A 86 18.37 -2.46 12.07
N ILE A 87 17.37 -3.32 12.11
CA ILE A 87 16.00 -3.00 12.51
C ILE A 87 15.59 -3.88 13.69
N MET A 88 14.95 -3.30 14.69
CA MET A 88 14.30 -4.05 15.75
C MET A 88 12.82 -4.21 15.42
N ILE A 89 12.33 -5.43 15.41
CA ILE A 89 10.90 -5.75 15.29
C ILE A 89 10.52 -6.52 16.55
N GLU A 90 9.63 -5.93 17.35
CA GLU A 90 9.36 -6.46 18.69
C GLU A 90 10.68 -6.65 19.47
N ASN A 91 11.06 -7.89 19.77
CA ASN A 91 12.29 -8.23 20.51
C ASN A 91 13.38 -8.85 19.63
N GLU A 92 13.19 -8.90 18.31
CA GLU A 92 14.14 -9.51 17.39
C GLU A 92 14.89 -8.43 16.62
N GLN A 93 16.22 -8.53 16.58
CA GLN A 93 17.04 -7.72 15.70
C GLN A 93 17.15 -8.41 14.36
N LEU A 94 16.92 -7.64 13.32
CA LEU A 94 17.01 -8.03 11.94
C LEU A 94 18.08 -7.20 11.25
N ASP A 95 19.12 -7.86 10.75
CA ASP A 95 20.19 -7.20 10.00
C ASP A 95 19.92 -7.31 8.50
N LEU A 96 19.89 -6.15 7.85
CA LEU A 96 19.70 -6.00 6.40
C LEU A 96 21.02 -5.63 5.78
N HIS A 97 21.43 -6.36 4.75
CA HIS A 97 22.63 -6.08 3.98
C HIS A 97 22.33 -5.27 2.73
N GLU A 98 23.36 -4.65 2.16
CA GLU A 98 23.25 -3.91 0.91
C GLU A 98 22.53 -4.75 -0.17
N GLY A 99 21.47 -4.19 -0.72
CA GLY A 99 20.63 -4.84 -1.73
C GLY A 99 19.43 -5.61 -1.18
N ASP A 100 19.37 -5.93 0.10
CA ASP A 100 18.17 -6.55 0.69
C ASP A 100 16.96 -5.62 0.58
N ILE A 101 15.76 -6.21 0.58
CA ILE A 101 14.51 -5.44 0.61
C ILE A 101 13.68 -5.92 1.78
N PHE A 102 13.50 -5.04 2.75
CA PHE A 102 12.60 -5.24 3.88
C PHE A 102 11.26 -4.57 3.59
N ILE A 103 10.17 -5.30 3.75
CA ILE A 103 8.81 -4.79 3.60
C ILE A 103 8.07 -5.01 4.90
N VAL A 104 7.56 -3.95 5.49
CA VAL A 104 6.81 -3.96 6.73
C VAL A 104 5.39 -3.46 6.50
N GLY A 105 4.42 -4.24 6.97
CA GLY A 105 3.00 -3.95 6.85
C GLY A 105 2.49 -2.95 7.89
N PRO A 106 1.26 -2.46 7.71
CA PRO A 106 0.63 -1.52 8.64
C PRO A 106 0.57 -2.05 10.08
N ASN A 107 0.66 -1.12 11.05
CA ASN A 107 0.58 -1.37 12.51
C ASN A 107 1.65 -2.31 13.10
N THR A 108 2.69 -2.62 12.33
CA THR A 108 3.86 -3.38 12.80
C THR A 108 4.78 -2.47 13.59
N VAL A 109 5.03 -2.79 14.87
CA VAL A 109 5.94 -2.01 15.72
C VAL A 109 7.37 -2.36 15.39
N HIS A 110 8.15 -1.37 14.97
CA HIS A 110 9.57 -1.53 14.64
C HIS A 110 10.35 -0.25 14.94
N LYS A 111 11.68 -0.35 15.01
CA LYS A 111 12.60 0.80 15.08
C LYS A 111 13.83 0.55 14.24
N ASN A 112 14.37 1.59 13.62
CA ASN A 112 15.66 1.50 12.95
C ASN A 112 16.75 1.87 13.95
N LEU A 113 17.77 1.03 14.04
CA LEU A 113 18.93 1.32 14.87
C LEU A 113 19.78 2.42 14.22
N GLU A 114 20.74 2.93 14.99
CA GLU A 114 21.61 3.99 14.51
C GLU A 114 22.40 3.53 13.27
N SER A 115 22.35 4.32 12.21
CA SER A 115 23.09 4.10 10.97
C SER A 115 24.28 5.07 10.88
N SER A 116 25.33 4.65 10.18
CA SER A 116 26.51 5.50 9.96
C SER A 116 26.27 6.57 8.89
N SER A 117 27.16 7.55 8.79
CA SER A 117 27.11 8.58 7.74
C SER A 117 27.30 8.00 6.33
N ASP A 118 27.94 6.84 6.21
CA ASP A 118 28.25 6.20 4.95
C ASP A 118 27.12 5.29 4.45
N ASP A 119 26.19 4.90 5.33
CA ASP A 119 25.06 4.05 4.99
C ASP A 119 23.98 4.85 4.27
N VAL A 120 23.45 4.33 3.18
CA VAL A 120 22.35 4.93 2.41
C VAL A 120 21.22 3.93 2.27
N ALA A 121 20.11 4.20 2.94
CA ALA A 121 18.89 3.41 2.76
C ALA A 121 17.76 4.27 2.21
N LEU A 122 17.03 3.71 1.26
CA LEU A 122 15.81 4.29 0.69
C LEU A 122 14.61 3.72 1.42
N ASN A 123 13.72 4.58 1.87
CA ASN A 123 12.40 4.20 2.37
C ASN A 123 11.34 4.56 1.34
N ILE A 124 10.44 3.62 1.03
CA ILE A 124 9.30 3.81 0.14
C ILE A 124 8.03 3.53 0.93
N ALA A 125 7.24 4.56 1.18
CA ALA A 125 5.94 4.43 1.84
C ALA A 125 4.84 4.28 0.79
N LEU A 126 4.01 3.24 0.94
CA LEU A 126 2.96 2.86 0.00
C LEU A 126 1.60 2.81 0.70
N LYS A 127 0.67 3.67 0.29
CA LYS A 127 -0.74 3.57 0.70
C LYS A 127 -1.46 2.50 -0.10
N SER A 128 -2.52 1.94 0.44
CA SER A 128 -3.39 0.99 -0.29
C SER A 128 -3.97 1.56 -1.59
N THR A 129 -4.02 2.89 -1.71
CA THR A 129 -4.47 3.61 -2.91
C THR A 129 -3.39 3.78 -3.98
N ALA A 130 -2.15 3.33 -3.72
CA ALA A 130 -1.05 3.38 -4.68
C ALA A 130 -1.29 2.49 -5.92
N PHE A 131 -2.08 1.44 -5.76
CA PHE A 131 -2.35 0.44 -6.79
C PHE A 131 -3.83 0.32 -7.08
N THR A 132 -4.15 -0.01 -8.34
CA THR A 132 -5.51 -0.40 -8.74
C THR A 132 -5.77 -1.86 -8.37
N LEU A 133 -7.04 -2.27 -8.34
CA LEU A 133 -7.38 -3.67 -8.12
C LEU A 133 -6.83 -4.61 -9.20
N ASN A 134 -6.69 -4.13 -10.44
CA ASN A 134 -6.05 -4.90 -11.52
C ASN A 134 -4.55 -5.14 -11.28
N ASP A 135 -3.84 -4.14 -10.78
CA ASP A 135 -2.42 -4.27 -10.41
C ASP A 135 -2.24 -5.37 -9.36
N LEU A 136 -3.17 -5.45 -8.45
CA LEU A 136 -3.18 -6.37 -7.33
C LEU A 136 -3.61 -7.78 -7.73
N ASP A 137 -4.57 -7.93 -8.64
CA ASP A 137 -4.92 -9.20 -9.26
C ASP A 137 -3.70 -9.80 -9.99
N PHE A 138 -2.92 -8.96 -10.69
CA PHE A 138 -1.66 -9.38 -11.31
C PHE A 138 -0.67 -9.95 -10.29
N LEU A 139 -0.46 -9.26 -9.18
CA LEU A 139 0.46 -9.71 -8.11
C LEU A 139 -0.04 -11.01 -7.46
N HIS A 140 -1.34 -11.14 -7.24
CA HIS A 140 -1.95 -12.31 -6.62
C HIS A 140 -1.86 -13.55 -7.51
N ARG A 141 -2.16 -13.45 -8.81
CA ARG A 141 -2.13 -14.59 -9.75
C ARG A 141 -0.74 -15.11 -10.03
N ASN A 142 0.27 -14.25 -9.96
CA ASN A 142 1.65 -14.61 -10.28
C ASN A 142 2.49 -15.01 -9.05
N GLY A 143 1.95 -14.84 -7.84
CA GLY A 143 2.60 -15.25 -6.60
C GLY A 143 2.13 -16.61 -6.12
N SER A 144 2.98 -17.63 -6.16
CA SER A 144 2.72 -18.91 -5.47
C SER A 144 2.63 -18.75 -3.94
N ASN A 145 3.02 -17.61 -3.41
CA ASN A 145 2.84 -17.17 -2.03
C ASN A 145 2.18 -15.79 -2.05
N SER A 146 1.00 -15.66 -1.50
CA SER A 146 0.18 -14.44 -1.45
C SER A 146 0.77 -13.29 -0.59
N TYR A 147 1.99 -13.41 -0.12
CA TYR A 147 2.64 -12.54 0.85
C TYR A 147 2.67 -11.06 0.47
N LEU A 148 3.09 -10.72 -0.75
CA LEU A 148 3.17 -9.33 -1.18
C LEU A 148 1.78 -8.70 -1.31
N SER A 149 0.83 -9.47 -1.82
CA SER A 149 -0.56 -9.00 -1.89
C SER A 149 -1.17 -8.87 -0.50
N GLU A 150 -0.86 -9.77 0.42
CA GLU A 150 -1.29 -9.67 1.82
C GLU A 150 -0.70 -8.44 2.52
N LEU A 151 0.60 -8.20 2.37
CA LEU A 151 1.27 -7.01 2.93
C LEU A 151 0.63 -5.71 2.44
N LEU A 152 0.33 -5.62 1.14
CA LEU A 152 -0.24 -4.41 0.53
C LEU A 152 -1.70 -4.16 0.95
N PHE A 153 -2.44 -5.21 1.38
CA PHE A 153 -3.88 -5.10 1.72
C PHE A 153 -4.21 -5.44 3.16
N PHE A 154 -3.25 -5.89 3.94
CA PHE A 154 -3.50 -6.26 5.32
C PHE A 154 -3.92 -5.02 6.12
N THR A 155 -5.13 -5.05 6.63
CA THR A 155 -5.59 -4.14 7.68
C THR A 155 -5.67 -4.95 8.97
N PRO A 156 -4.66 -4.87 9.86
CA PRO A 156 -4.67 -5.64 11.10
C PRO A 156 -5.89 -5.25 11.93
N THR A 157 -6.58 -6.23 12.44
CA THR A 157 -7.62 -6.03 13.44
C THR A 157 -6.96 -5.81 14.81
N GLU A 158 -7.63 -5.12 15.74
CA GLU A 158 -7.13 -4.86 17.09
C GLU A 158 -6.68 -6.14 17.86
N LYS A 159 -7.07 -7.33 17.40
CA LYS A 159 -6.69 -8.63 17.99
C LYS A 159 -5.45 -9.26 17.37
N GLU A 160 -5.07 -8.87 16.16
CA GLU A 160 -3.88 -9.37 15.48
C GLU A 160 -2.72 -8.41 15.76
N ARG A 161 -2.14 -8.51 16.96
CA ARG A 161 -1.09 -7.61 17.45
C ARG A 161 0.29 -7.91 16.91
N ASN A 162 0.49 -9.02 16.22
CA ASN A 162 1.77 -9.37 15.62
C ASN A 162 1.83 -8.77 14.23
N GLY A 163 2.75 -7.84 14.06
CA GLY A 163 2.98 -7.17 12.79
C GLY A 163 3.40 -8.15 11.69
N ILE A 164 3.20 -7.73 10.45
CA ILE A 164 3.60 -8.50 9.27
C ILE A 164 4.80 -7.83 8.64
N TYR A 165 5.86 -8.61 8.42
CA TYR A 165 7.02 -8.16 7.66
C TYR A 165 7.58 -9.28 6.80
N THR A 166 8.36 -8.90 5.80
CA THR A 166 9.08 -9.82 4.92
C THR A 166 10.42 -9.22 4.52
N VAL A 167 11.47 -10.03 4.54
CA VAL A 167 12.79 -9.69 4.00
C VAL A 167 13.03 -10.49 2.75
N PHE A 168 13.41 -9.84 1.69
CA PHE A 168 13.92 -10.45 0.48
C PHE A 168 15.44 -10.33 0.48
N ARG A 169 16.12 -11.47 0.60
CA ARG A 169 17.58 -11.57 0.42
C ARG A 169 17.87 -11.62 -1.07
N THR A 170 18.51 -10.60 -1.59
CA THR A 170 18.69 -10.42 -3.04
C THR A 170 20.13 -10.70 -3.47
N GLU A 171 20.33 -10.97 -4.75
CA GLU A 171 21.62 -11.19 -5.36
C GLU A 171 21.86 -10.17 -6.50
N GLU A 172 23.12 -9.88 -6.81
CA GLU A 172 23.46 -8.90 -7.85
C GLU A 172 22.78 -9.15 -9.20
N GLY A 173 22.57 -10.42 -9.55
CA GLY A 173 21.90 -10.86 -10.80
C GLY A 173 20.39 -10.65 -10.86
N ASP A 174 19.72 -10.23 -9.79
CA ASP A 174 18.26 -10.10 -9.71
C ASP A 174 17.70 -8.93 -10.54
N GLY A 175 18.55 -8.02 -10.97
CA GLY A 175 18.18 -6.90 -11.84
C GLY A 175 17.27 -5.87 -11.16
N LEU A 176 17.32 -5.76 -9.83
CA LEU A 176 16.48 -4.84 -9.04
C LEU A 176 17.00 -3.42 -9.12
N ILE A 177 18.32 -3.25 -9.16
CA ILE A 177 19.01 -1.97 -9.05
C ILE A 177 18.56 -0.95 -10.08
N ASN A 178 18.33 -1.38 -11.34
CA ASN A 178 17.87 -0.49 -12.40
C ASN A 178 16.44 0.00 -12.16
N THR A 179 15.55 -0.89 -11.71
CA THR A 179 14.16 -0.54 -11.36
C THR A 179 14.13 0.45 -10.21
N ILE A 180 14.93 0.21 -9.16
CA ILE A 180 15.05 1.11 -8.02
C ILE A 180 15.61 2.47 -8.46
N SER A 181 16.64 2.48 -9.31
CA SER A 181 17.22 3.71 -9.86
C SER A 181 16.20 4.52 -10.67
N ASN A 182 15.37 3.86 -11.47
CA ASN A 182 14.31 4.52 -12.24
C ASN A 182 13.27 5.16 -11.31
N ILE A 183 12.83 4.45 -10.26
CA ILE A 183 11.89 4.99 -9.26
C ILE A 183 12.46 6.25 -8.62
N ILE A 184 13.72 6.21 -8.17
CA ILE A 184 14.41 7.34 -7.53
C ILE A 184 14.50 8.52 -8.50
N TYR A 185 14.91 8.27 -9.74
CA TYR A 185 15.06 9.30 -10.75
C TYR A 185 13.74 9.98 -11.08
N GLU A 186 12.68 9.21 -11.29
CA GLU A 186 11.34 9.76 -11.57
C GLU A 186 10.81 10.59 -10.40
N TYR A 187 11.00 10.12 -9.17
CA TYR A 187 10.51 10.81 -7.98
C TYR A 187 11.22 12.14 -7.72
N TYR A 188 12.56 12.16 -7.78
CA TYR A 188 13.34 13.34 -7.37
C TYR A 188 13.74 14.28 -8.51
N LYS A 189 13.77 13.82 -9.75
CA LYS A 189 14.26 14.61 -10.90
C LYS A 189 13.19 15.00 -11.90
N LYS A 190 12.23 14.15 -12.17
CA LYS A 190 11.20 14.44 -13.16
C LYS A 190 10.02 15.20 -12.56
N GLY A 191 9.24 14.57 -11.69
CA GLY A 191 8.13 15.18 -10.97
C GLY A 191 7.03 15.75 -11.88
N ASP A 192 6.89 15.25 -13.11
CA ASP A 192 5.83 15.66 -14.03
C ASP A 192 4.54 14.86 -13.80
N LYS A 193 3.50 15.13 -14.61
CA LYS A 193 2.19 14.47 -14.45
C LYS A 193 2.24 12.95 -14.63
N GLN A 194 3.19 12.46 -15.43
CA GLN A 194 3.35 11.05 -15.74
C GLN A 194 4.21 10.31 -14.71
N SER A 195 5.00 11.03 -13.92
CA SER A 195 5.93 10.43 -12.95
C SER A 195 5.25 9.51 -11.95
N ASN A 196 4.07 9.84 -11.44
CA ASN A 196 3.33 8.97 -10.53
C ASN A 196 2.92 7.64 -11.17
N ASP A 197 2.50 7.66 -12.44
CA ASP A 197 2.16 6.44 -13.17
C ASP A 197 3.41 5.62 -13.48
N ILE A 198 4.50 6.26 -13.89
CA ILE A 198 5.78 5.59 -14.15
C ILE A 198 6.30 4.92 -12.87
N ILE A 199 6.32 5.62 -11.75
CA ILE A 199 6.72 5.07 -10.46
C ILE A 199 5.85 3.87 -10.08
N ARG A 200 4.54 3.96 -10.27
CA ARG A 200 3.61 2.85 -10.02
C ARG A 200 3.94 1.62 -10.88
N TYR A 201 4.21 1.80 -12.17
CA TYR A 201 4.60 0.69 -13.05
C TYR A 201 5.96 0.11 -12.71
N GLU A 202 6.94 0.93 -12.35
CA GLU A 202 8.25 0.45 -11.88
C GLU A 202 8.12 -0.34 -10.55
N LEU A 203 7.24 0.08 -9.64
CA LEU A 203 6.94 -0.68 -8.42
C LEU A 203 6.28 -2.03 -8.75
N LEU A 204 5.39 -2.11 -9.73
CA LEU A 204 4.83 -3.39 -10.19
C LEU A 204 5.89 -4.30 -10.80
N ILE A 205 6.83 -3.75 -11.56
CA ILE A 205 8.00 -4.48 -12.07
C ILE A 205 8.87 -4.97 -10.91
N LEU A 206 9.13 -4.11 -9.91
CA LEU A 206 9.86 -4.49 -8.71
C LEU A 206 9.19 -5.66 -7.98
N PHE A 207 7.88 -5.58 -7.74
CA PHE A 207 7.13 -6.67 -7.11
C PHE A 207 7.14 -7.95 -7.94
N ALA A 208 7.02 -7.88 -9.27
CA ALA A 208 7.14 -9.05 -10.13
C ALA A 208 8.52 -9.73 -10.02
N LYS A 209 9.58 -8.93 -9.88
CA LYS A 209 10.94 -9.44 -9.63
C LYS A 209 11.05 -10.07 -8.24
N LEU A 210 10.48 -9.45 -7.20
CA LEU A 210 10.45 -10.00 -5.85
C LEU A 210 9.67 -11.34 -5.79
N LEU A 211 8.56 -11.45 -6.51
CA LEU A 211 7.84 -12.73 -6.66
C LEU A 211 8.70 -13.82 -7.30
N ARG A 212 9.53 -13.46 -8.27
CA ARG A 212 10.51 -14.40 -8.86
C ARG A 212 11.58 -14.82 -7.84
N ILE A 213 12.08 -13.89 -7.05
CA ILE A 213 13.04 -14.16 -5.96
C ILE A 213 12.42 -15.07 -4.91
N SER A 214 11.14 -14.86 -4.55
CA SER A 214 10.44 -15.66 -3.55
C SER A 214 10.30 -17.15 -3.90
N SER A 215 10.52 -17.52 -5.15
CA SER A 215 10.54 -18.92 -5.57
C SER A 215 11.83 -19.66 -5.16
N ARG A 216 12.86 -18.96 -4.71
CA ARG A 216 14.09 -19.55 -4.18
C ARG A 216 13.93 -19.92 -2.71
N SER A 217 14.40 -21.10 -2.31
CA SER A 217 14.12 -21.69 -0.99
C SER A 217 14.60 -20.86 0.23
N ASN A 218 15.61 -19.99 0.07
CA ASN A 218 16.23 -19.25 1.18
C ASN A 218 16.17 -17.73 0.98
N ALA A 219 15.44 -17.25 -0.02
CA ALA A 219 15.46 -15.84 -0.37
C ALA A 219 14.45 -14.98 0.42
N VAL A 220 13.57 -15.59 1.22
CA VAL A 220 12.49 -14.88 1.90
C VAL A 220 12.41 -15.30 3.36
N GLU A 221 12.59 -14.33 4.26
CA GLU A 221 12.32 -14.44 5.68
C GLU A 221 11.04 -13.65 5.99
N SER A 222 10.09 -14.24 6.68
CA SER A 222 8.83 -13.55 6.98
C SER A 222 8.29 -13.91 8.37
N SER A 223 7.60 -12.95 8.98
CA SER A 223 6.74 -13.22 10.14
C SER A 223 5.69 -14.28 9.78
N LYS A 224 5.19 -15.00 10.78
CA LYS A 224 4.25 -16.14 10.62
C LYS A 224 3.20 -15.91 9.53
N LYS A 225 3.01 -16.94 8.68
CA LYS A 225 1.95 -17.01 7.66
C LYS A 225 0.58 -16.77 8.29
N THR A 226 -0.01 -15.62 8.02
CA THR A 226 -1.43 -15.41 8.20
C THR A 226 -2.05 -15.52 6.82
N GLU A 227 -2.79 -16.58 6.55
CA GLU A 227 -3.53 -16.70 5.29
C GLU A 227 -4.68 -15.71 5.32
N SER A 228 -4.47 -14.54 4.71
CA SER A 228 -5.54 -13.56 4.49
C SER A 228 -6.22 -13.86 3.17
N ASN A 229 -7.49 -14.21 3.22
CA ASN A 229 -8.31 -14.38 2.02
C ASN A 229 -8.93 -13.05 1.53
N LEU A 230 -8.61 -11.92 2.17
CA LEU A 230 -9.30 -10.65 1.91
C LEU A 230 -9.14 -10.21 0.45
N LEU A 231 -7.92 -10.26 -0.08
CA LEU A 231 -7.69 -9.85 -1.46
C LEU A 231 -8.46 -10.72 -2.44
N SER A 232 -8.40 -12.05 -2.28
CA SER A 232 -9.17 -12.99 -3.11
C SER A 232 -10.66 -12.68 -3.09
N PHE A 233 -11.19 -12.32 -1.90
CA PHE A 233 -12.57 -11.92 -1.75
C PHE A 233 -12.88 -10.60 -2.44
N MET A 234 -12.00 -9.61 -2.32
CA MET A 234 -12.17 -8.30 -2.97
C MET A 234 -12.11 -8.41 -4.49
N LEU A 235 -11.16 -9.17 -5.04
CA LEU A 235 -11.05 -9.43 -6.48
C LEU A 235 -12.25 -10.20 -7.02
N TYR A 236 -12.78 -11.15 -6.26
CA TYR A 236 -13.99 -11.86 -6.64
C TYR A 236 -15.21 -10.94 -6.68
N ILE A 237 -15.35 -10.04 -5.69
CA ILE A 237 -16.39 -9.01 -5.68
C ILE A 237 -16.24 -8.08 -6.91
N GLU A 238 -15.01 -7.62 -7.20
CA GLU A 238 -14.76 -6.76 -8.36
C GLU A 238 -15.14 -7.41 -9.67
N LYS A 239 -14.83 -8.68 -9.84
CA LYS A 239 -15.11 -9.41 -11.08
C LYS A 239 -16.59 -9.74 -11.26
N ASN A 240 -17.31 -9.96 -10.16
CA ASN A 240 -18.68 -10.49 -10.18
C ASN A 240 -19.73 -9.50 -9.62
N TYR A 241 -19.37 -8.23 -9.38
CA TYR A 241 -20.17 -7.22 -8.68
C TYR A 241 -21.61 -7.06 -9.21
N ALA A 242 -21.82 -7.33 -10.50
CA ALA A 242 -23.13 -7.08 -11.14
C ALA A 242 -24.23 -8.04 -10.63
N SER A 243 -23.87 -9.27 -10.26
CA SER A 243 -24.85 -10.30 -9.88
C SER A 243 -24.54 -11.07 -8.61
N ILE A 244 -23.33 -10.92 -8.06
CA ILE A 244 -22.83 -11.72 -6.93
C ILE A 244 -23.74 -11.68 -5.70
N THR A 245 -23.95 -12.85 -5.10
CA THR A 245 -24.53 -13.02 -3.76
C THR A 245 -23.47 -13.48 -2.76
N LEU A 246 -23.76 -13.36 -1.47
CA LEU A 246 -22.86 -13.83 -0.41
C LEU A 246 -22.80 -15.36 -0.38
N GLU A 247 -23.88 -16.01 -0.76
CA GLU A 247 -24.02 -17.45 -0.88
C GLU A 247 -23.12 -18.01 -1.99
N GLU A 248 -23.18 -17.42 -3.20
CA GLU A 248 -22.31 -17.81 -4.34
C GLU A 248 -20.83 -17.60 -4.01
N MET A 249 -20.50 -16.52 -3.32
CA MET A 249 -19.14 -16.28 -2.85
C MET A 249 -18.71 -17.34 -1.83
N GLY A 250 -19.63 -17.75 -0.94
CA GLY A 250 -19.42 -18.81 0.04
C GLY A 250 -19.12 -20.15 -0.62
N GLU A 251 -19.90 -20.54 -1.62
CA GLU A 251 -19.69 -21.76 -2.41
C GLU A 251 -18.33 -21.74 -3.14
N TYR A 252 -18.03 -20.61 -3.80
CA TYR A 252 -16.79 -20.49 -4.58
C TYR A 252 -15.52 -20.66 -3.74
N PHE A 253 -15.51 -20.08 -2.53
CA PHE A 253 -14.34 -20.13 -1.64
C PHE A 253 -14.39 -21.24 -0.58
N GLY A 254 -15.48 -22.00 -0.50
CA GLY A 254 -15.66 -23.05 0.51
C GLY A 254 -15.89 -22.51 1.92
N PHE A 255 -16.43 -21.27 2.06
CA PHE A 255 -16.70 -20.65 3.35
C PHE A 255 -18.21 -20.49 3.62
N ASN A 256 -18.58 -20.54 4.90
CA ASN A 256 -19.94 -20.19 5.30
C ASN A 256 -20.22 -18.70 5.04
N PRO A 257 -21.38 -18.32 4.44
CA PRO A 257 -21.74 -16.93 4.16
C PRO A 257 -21.69 -16.00 5.38
N ASN A 258 -22.11 -16.47 6.55
CA ASN A 258 -22.04 -15.69 7.78
C ASN A 258 -20.59 -15.40 8.22
N TYR A 259 -19.71 -16.37 8.02
CA TYR A 259 -18.29 -16.17 8.25
C TYR A 259 -17.73 -15.10 7.31
N LEU A 260 -18.00 -15.19 6.00
CA LEU A 260 -17.56 -14.21 5.01
C LEU A 260 -18.09 -12.81 5.33
N SER A 261 -19.37 -12.68 5.66
CA SER A 261 -19.95 -11.39 6.05
C SER A 261 -19.25 -10.76 7.24
N THR A 262 -19.00 -11.57 8.29
CA THR A 262 -18.30 -11.13 9.51
C THR A 262 -16.85 -10.79 9.21
N TYR A 263 -16.18 -11.63 8.44
CA TYR A 263 -14.78 -11.45 8.04
C TYR A 263 -14.60 -10.16 7.24
N LEU A 264 -15.38 -9.97 6.15
CA LEU A 264 -15.33 -8.76 5.31
C LEU A 264 -15.60 -7.49 6.13
N LYS A 265 -16.62 -7.52 7.01
CA LYS A 265 -16.94 -6.38 7.86
C LYS A 265 -15.80 -6.08 8.86
N ARG A 266 -15.18 -7.11 9.41
CA ARG A 266 -14.04 -6.98 10.32
C ARG A 266 -12.83 -6.39 9.61
N GLN A 267 -12.50 -6.90 8.41
CA GLN A 267 -11.29 -6.51 7.67
C GLN A 267 -11.42 -5.16 6.95
N THR A 268 -12.61 -4.81 6.45
CA THR A 268 -12.80 -3.59 5.65
C THR A 268 -13.57 -2.48 6.36
N GLY A 269 -14.14 -2.75 7.53
CA GLY A 269 -15.08 -1.86 8.19
C GLY A 269 -16.43 -1.72 7.47
N LYS A 270 -16.65 -2.49 6.37
CA LYS A 270 -17.84 -2.37 5.50
C LYS A 270 -18.54 -3.71 5.35
N SER A 271 -19.87 -3.69 5.29
CA SER A 271 -20.63 -4.91 4.96
C SER A 271 -20.41 -5.33 3.50
N PHE A 272 -20.62 -6.61 3.18
CA PHE A 272 -20.56 -7.15 1.82
C PHE A 272 -21.41 -6.32 0.84
N ILE A 273 -22.66 -6.02 1.18
CA ILE A 273 -23.54 -5.19 0.34
C ILE A 273 -22.95 -3.79 0.10
N LYS A 274 -22.32 -3.18 1.12
CA LYS A 274 -21.68 -1.87 0.96
C LYS A 274 -20.48 -1.94 0.03
N LEU A 275 -19.67 -3.01 0.07
CA LEU A 275 -18.55 -3.24 -0.85
C LEU A 275 -19.05 -3.38 -2.30
N ILE A 276 -20.13 -4.14 -2.52
CA ILE A 276 -20.75 -4.27 -3.85
C ILE A 276 -21.26 -2.93 -4.35
N HIS A 277 -21.94 -2.15 -3.52
CA HIS A 277 -22.42 -0.83 -3.93
C HIS A 277 -21.26 0.09 -4.33
N ILE A 278 -20.14 0.10 -3.57
CA ILE A 278 -18.94 0.86 -3.93
C ILE A 278 -18.46 0.46 -5.32
N GLN A 279 -18.32 -0.83 -5.58
CA GLN A 279 -17.82 -1.33 -6.86
C GLN A 279 -18.77 -0.97 -8.02
N ARG A 280 -20.07 -1.20 -7.85
CA ARG A 280 -21.09 -0.84 -8.85
C ARG A 280 -21.08 0.65 -9.19
N ILE A 281 -20.95 1.52 -8.19
CA ILE A 281 -20.91 2.98 -8.37
C ILE A 281 -19.63 3.42 -9.07
N ASN A 282 -18.47 2.84 -8.72
CA ASN A 282 -17.21 3.14 -9.40
C ASN A 282 -17.28 2.79 -10.88
N VAL A 283 -17.77 1.59 -11.22
CA VAL A 283 -17.93 1.18 -12.62
C VAL A 283 -18.99 2.02 -13.34
N ALA A 284 -20.09 2.37 -12.69
CA ALA A 284 -21.10 3.28 -13.26
C ALA A 284 -20.51 4.65 -13.57
N ALA A 285 -19.66 5.19 -12.70
CA ALA A 285 -18.96 6.47 -12.92
C ALA A 285 -18.07 6.41 -14.16
N GLU A 286 -17.36 5.29 -14.39
CA GLU A 286 -16.56 5.10 -15.61
C GLU A 286 -17.45 5.02 -16.87
N TYR A 287 -18.57 4.29 -16.84
CA TYR A 287 -19.52 4.31 -17.96
C TYR A 287 -20.08 5.72 -18.24
N LEU A 288 -20.41 6.49 -17.20
CA LEU A 288 -20.88 7.87 -17.35
C LEU A 288 -19.83 8.79 -17.94
N ARG A 289 -18.54 8.53 -17.68
CA ARG A 289 -17.38 9.28 -18.17
C ARG A 289 -17.06 8.97 -19.62
N HIS A 290 -17.11 7.70 -19.99
CA HIS A 290 -16.56 7.23 -21.26
C HIS A 290 -17.61 6.82 -22.30
N THR A 291 -18.92 6.86 -21.99
CA THR A 291 -19.97 6.44 -22.90
C THR A 291 -21.18 7.39 -22.89
N ASN A 292 -21.96 7.37 -23.98
CA ASN A 292 -23.25 8.04 -24.09
C ASN A 292 -24.44 7.12 -23.75
N ALA A 293 -24.19 5.95 -23.15
CA ALA A 293 -25.27 5.05 -22.73
C ALA A 293 -26.26 5.76 -21.78
N SER A 294 -27.54 5.44 -21.86
CA SER A 294 -28.53 6.02 -20.95
C SER A 294 -28.24 5.63 -19.50
N ILE A 295 -28.67 6.44 -18.56
CA ILE A 295 -28.44 6.15 -17.13
C ILE A 295 -29.14 4.86 -16.71
N GLU A 296 -30.31 4.59 -17.31
CA GLU A 296 -31.07 3.36 -17.13
C GLU A 296 -30.28 2.14 -17.62
N GLN A 297 -29.67 2.23 -18.81
CA GLN A 297 -28.80 1.17 -19.35
C GLN A 297 -27.61 0.92 -18.45
N ILE A 298 -26.95 1.99 -17.97
CA ILE A 298 -25.81 1.88 -17.04
C ILE A 298 -26.26 1.23 -15.73
N SER A 299 -27.40 1.67 -15.18
CA SER A 299 -27.97 1.11 -13.95
C SER A 299 -28.14 -0.41 -14.03
N LEU A 300 -28.77 -0.89 -15.11
CA LEU A 300 -28.97 -2.33 -15.34
C LEU A 300 -27.61 -3.06 -15.54
N LYS A 301 -26.71 -2.46 -16.32
CA LYS A 301 -25.40 -3.05 -16.62
C LYS A 301 -24.55 -3.27 -15.37
N VAL A 302 -24.62 -2.36 -14.40
CA VAL A 302 -23.88 -2.49 -13.15
C VAL A 302 -24.61 -3.28 -12.06
N GLY A 303 -25.77 -3.87 -12.39
CA GLY A 303 -26.48 -4.80 -11.51
C GLY A 303 -27.55 -4.18 -10.61
N TYR A 304 -28.13 -3.02 -10.98
CA TYR A 304 -29.30 -2.48 -10.32
C TYR A 304 -30.56 -2.72 -11.19
N GLU A 305 -31.47 -3.52 -10.70
CA GLU A 305 -32.76 -3.77 -11.39
C GLU A 305 -33.65 -2.54 -11.40
N ASN A 306 -33.54 -1.67 -10.39
CA ASN A 306 -34.34 -0.46 -10.25
C ASN A 306 -33.48 0.81 -10.42
N PRO A 307 -33.67 1.55 -11.54
CA PRO A 307 -32.91 2.80 -11.78
C PRO A 307 -33.12 3.86 -10.70
N SER A 308 -34.29 3.97 -10.09
CA SER A 308 -34.55 4.94 -9.02
C SER A 308 -33.72 4.63 -7.77
N TYR A 309 -33.56 3.34 -7.46
CA TYR A 309 -32.69 2.92 -6.37
C TYR A 309 -31.21 3.21 -6.69
N PHE A 310 -30.79 2.97 -7.94
CA PHE A 310 -29.45 3.36 -8.41
C PHE A 310 -29.17 4.85 -8.23
N TYR A 311 -30.10 5.73 -8.64
CA TYR A 311 -29.96 7.19 -8.44
C TYR A 311 -29.73 7.55 -6.97
N LYS A 312 -30.51 6.95 -6.07
CA LYS A 312 -30.38 7.16 -4.63
C LYS A 312 -29.01 6.73 -4.10
N ILE A 313 -28.53 5.55 -4.50
CA ILE A 313 -27.23 5.01 -4.06
C ILE A 313 -26.10 5.82 -4.66
N PHE A 314 -26.13 6.14 -5.95
CA PHE A 314 -25.11 6.95 -6.62
C PHE A 314 -24.93 8.30 -5.92
N ARG A 315 -26.03 9.01 -5.68
CA ARG A 315 -26.01 10.29 -4.96
C ARG A 315 -25.49 10.14 -3.52
N LYS A 316 -25.83 9.04 -2.86
CA LYS A 316 -25.35 8.77 -1.49
C LYS A 316 -23.82 8.61 -1.43
N PHE A 317 -23.22 8.01 -2.46
CA PHE A 317 -21.78 7.74 -2.49
C PHE A 317 -20.95 8.90 -3.07
N LEU A 318 -21.44 9.59 -4.09
CA LEU A 318 -20.70 10.63 -4.81
C LEU A 318 -21.23 12.05 -4.54
N GLY A 319 -22.28 12.22 -3.74
CA GLY A 319 -22.84 13.52 -3.36
C GLY A 319 -23.73 14.16 -4.42
N ILE A 320 -23.65 13.75 -5.69
CA ILE A 320 -24.40 14.28 -6.84
C ILE A 320 -25.10 13.14 -7.61
N SER A 321 -26.11 13.49 -8.40
CA SER A 321 -26.80 12.51 -9.22
C SER A 321 -25.98 12.05 -10.42
N PRO A 322 -26.28 10.87 -11.03
CA PRO A 322 -25.60 10.41 -12.25
C PRO A 322 -25.66 11.41 -13.39
N SER A 323 -26.79 12.12 -13.55
CA SER A 323 -26.99 13.13 -14.58
C SER A 323 -26.12 14.38 -14.34
N GLU A 324 -26.01 14.83 -13.10
CA GLU A 324 -25.12 15.95 -12.72
C GLU A 324 -23.66 15.54 -12.89
N TYR A 325 -23.29 14.31 -12.49
CA TYR A 325 -21.94 13.78 -12.65
C TYR A 325 -21.50 13.80 -14.12
N ARG A 326 -22.33 13.29 -15.05
CA ARG A 326 -22.08 13.33 -16.50
C ARG A 326 -21.91 14.74 -17.04
N LYS A 327 -22.76 15.69 -16.61
CA LYS A 327 -22.67 17.11 -17.04
C LYS A 327 -21.39 17.79 -16.54
N GLN A 328 -20.93 17.50 -15.34
CA GLN A 328 -19.69 18.07 -14.80
C GLN A 328 -18.47 17.62 -15.57
N ILE A 329 -18.42 16.34 -15.96
CA ILE A 329 -17.30 15.80 -16.73
C ILE A 329 -17.26 16.38 -18.13
N GLY A 330 -18.42 16.47 -18.82
CA GLY A 330 -18.51 17.07 -20.16
C GLY A 330 -18.02 18.51 -20.20
N LYS A 331 -18.23 19.30 -19.14
CA LYS A 331 -17.73 20.69 -19.04
C LYS A 331 -16.22 20.80 -18.77
N ASN A 332 -15.58 19.75 -18.26
CA ASN A 332 -14.13 19.73 -18.00
C ASN A 332 -13.33 19.21 -19.21
N MET A 333 -13.98 18.78 -20.29
CA MET A 333 -13.36 18.31 -21.53
C MET A 333 -13.48 19.33 -22.68
N GLU A 334 -14.22 20.41 -22.51
CA GLU A 334 -14.24 21.61 -23.37
C GLU A 334 -13.25 22.67 -22.86
#